data_7b6d7b04d7b7260aeeba88b427c7279a
#
_entry.id   7b6d7b04d7b7260aeeba88b427c7279a
#
_cell.length_a   1.000
_cell.length_b   1.000
_cell.length_c   1.000
_cell.angle_alpha   90.00
_cell.angle_beta   90.00
_cell.angle_gamma   90.00
#
_symmetry.space_group_name_H-M   'P 1'
#
loop_
_entity.id
_entity.type
_entity.pdbx_description
1 polymer ?
#
loop_
_entity_poly.entity_id
_entity_poly.type
_entity_poly.pdbx_seq_one_letter_code
_entity_poly.pdbx_strand_id
1 'polypeptide(L)'
;LGTVQSEMVAINRFTGYAYNVFPELQSLLELERSHIEKYLTYLHTEATERKNYRSDLYALRRTLEDVGNLYGDQHMGELFLSNDFPSTPRYLFKVYSDAEIKRLNKHIFLMDEQICRALVIHQMLGTRISDTLTLKPDCLTIKKERYFIRIDQVKSVTYEKAISNELAQLIFKAIEYTKEKYGETKYIFVSKDDPTKPYQYGMIQNQIMTMIRQEDIRDDNGELLKFGTHIFRHCYGKKLTEMHVDDWLIAKLLGHKTTQSVPYYRRIGNKMMADETRNVRIEMDKILLEILEGWDDFEI
;
A
#
# COMPACT_ATOMS: atom_id res chain seq x y z
N LEU A 1 -9.71 3.77 14.87
CA LEU A 1 -10.69 4.78 14.41
C LEU A 1 -11.08 4.57 12.94
N GLY A 2 -10.14 4.39 11.98
CA GLY A 2 -10.48 4.23 10.55
C GLY A 2 -11.33 2.98 10.25
N THR A 3 -11.13 1.87 10.96
CA THR A 3 -11.92 0.65 10.79
C THR A 3 -13.37 0.87 11.25
N VAL A 4 -13.55 1.45 12.43
CA VAL A 4 -14.90 1.77 12.96
C VAL A 4 -15.64 2.73 12.04
N GLN A 5 -14.97 3.76 11.51
CA GLN A 5 -15.58 4.69 10.57
C GLN A 5 -16.01 4.00 9.27
N SER A 6 -15.21 3.06 8.75
CA SER A 6 -15.57 2.28 7.57
C SER A 6 -16.77 1.36 7.82
N GLU A 7 -16.81 0.75 9.00
CA GLU A 7 -17.94 -0.08 9.44
C GLU A 7 -19.23 0.74 9.57
N MET A 8 -19.18 1.89 10.23
CA MET A 8 -20.32 2.81 10.31
C MET A 8 -20.84 3.25 8.93
N VAL A 9 -19.94 3.53 7.99
CA VAL A 9 -20.33 3.89 6.62
C VAL A 9 -21.05 2.73 5.93
N ALA A 10 -20.56 1.50 6.09
CA ALA A 10 -21.21 0.32 5.49
C ALA A 10 -22.61 0.07 6.09
N ILE A 11 -22.72 0.19 7.42
CA ILE A 11 -24.00 0.03 8.13
C ILE A 11 -24.98 1.10 7.68
N ASN A 12 -24.60 2.38 7.68
CA ASN A 12 -25.48 3.48 7.27
C ASN A 12 -26.00 3.31 5.84
N ARG A 13 -25.21 2.71 4.95
CA ARG A 13 -25.66 2.42 3.58
C ARG A 13 -26.68 1.31 3.53
N PHE A 14 -26.43 0.23 4.26
CA PHE A 14 -27.36 -0.88 4.34
C PHE A 14 -28.68 -0.44 4.98
N THR A 15 -28.62 0.26 6.11
CA THR A 15 -29.82 0.74 6.80
C THR A 15 -30.60 1.76 5.96
N GLY A 16 -29.91 2.64 5.22
CA GLY A 16 -30.55 3.56 4.27
C GLY A 16 -31.25 2.82 3.13
N TYR A 17 -30.63 1.77 2.58
CA TYR A 17 -31.26 0.89 1.60
C TYR A 17 -32.48 0.17 2.21
N ALA A 18 -32.31 -0.48 3.37
CA ALA A 18 -33.35 -1.24 4.04
C ALA A 18 -34.57 -0.36 4.39
N TYR A 19 -34.34 0.84 4.89
CA TYR A 19 -35.41 1.80 5.20
C TYR A 19 -36.26 2.13 3.97
N ASN A 20 -35.69 2.24 2.78
CA ASN A 20 -36.41 2.57 1.56
C ASN A 20 -37.11 1.36 0.92
N VAL A 21 -36.53 0.17 1.03
CA VAL A 21 -36.99 -1.04 0.31
C VAL A 21 -37.85 -1.95 1.18
N PHE A 22 -37.65 -1.91 2.49
CA PHE A 22 -38.33 -2.75 3.49
C PHE A 22 -38.90 -1.89 4.61
N PRO A 23 -39.91 -1.03 4.33
CA PRO A 23 -40.48 -0.14 5.34
C PRO A 23 -41.12 -0.87 6.52
N GLU A 24 -41.42 -2.15 6.35
CA GLU A 24 -41.96 -3.03 7.40
C GLU A 24 -40.93 -3.43 8.45
N LEU A 25 -39.62 -3.42 8.14
CA LEU A 25 -38.55 -3.77 9.09
C LEU A 25 -38.38 -2.69 10.15
N GLN A 26 -38.65 -3.04 11.40
CA GLN A 26 -38.49 -2.14 12.55
C GLN A 26 -37.22 -2.41 13.33
N SER A 27 -36.62 -3.59 13.17
CA SER A 27 -35.42 -4.01 13.87
C SER A 27 -34.48 -4.77 12.94
N LEU A 28 -33.16 -4.67 13.20
CA LEU A 28 -32.17 -5.51 12.53
C LEU A 28 -32.34 -7.00 12.85
N LEU A 29 -32.96 -7.34 13.99
CA LEU A 29 -33.24 -8.73 14.39
C LEU A 29 -34.31 -9.40 13.52
N GLU A 30 -35.10 -8.62 12.78
CA GLU A 30 -36.10 -9.13 11.83
C GLU A 30 -35.51 -9.41 10.43
N LEU A 31 -34.22 -9.21 10.27
CA LEU A 31 -33.56 -9.46 9.00
C LEU A 31 -33.55 -10.96 8.67
N GLU A 32 -33.97 -11.26 7.47
CA GLU A 32 -33.91 -12.59 6.88
C GLU A 32 -32.92 -12.64 5.74
N ARG A 33 -32.51 -13.82 5.34
CA ARG A 33 -31.67 -14.05 4.19
C ARG A 33 -32.16 -13.35 2.91
N SER A 34 -33.47 -13.34 2.70
CA SER A 34 -34.12 -12.71 1.54
C SER A 34 -33.82 -11.19 1.44
N HIS A 35 -33.69 -10.50 2.58
CA HIS A 35 -33.33 -9.07 2.61
C HIS A 35 -31.90 -8.85 2.18
N ILE A 36 -30.98 -9.73 2.60
CA ILE A 36 -29.58 -9.68 2.19
C ILE A 36 -29.45 -9.96 0.68
N GLU A 37 -30.15 -10.94 0.15
CA GLU A 37 -30.13 -11.26 -1.30
C GLU A 37 -30.61 -10.08 -2.16
N LYS A 38 -31.66 -9.40 -1.76
CA LYS A 38 -32.12 -8.19 -2.44
C LYS A 38 -31.08 -7.06 -2.38
N TYR A 39 -30.41 -6.88 -1.23
CA TYR A 39 -29.34 -5.91 -1.10
C TYR A 39 -28.12 -6.25 -1.98
N LEU A 40 -27.73 -7.53 -2.06
CA LEU A 40 -26.67 -7.99 -2.94
C LEU A 40 -27.03 -7.73 -4.41
N THR A 41 -28.27 -8.01 -4.80
CA THR A 41 -28.78 -7.71 -6.15
C THR A 41 -28.69 -6.21 -6.45
N TYR A 42 -29.15 -5.37 -5.54
CA TYR A 42 -29.03 -3.91 -5.65
C TYR A 42 -27.59 -3.46 -5.85
N LEU A 43 -26.65 -3.97 -5.03
CA LEU A 43 -25.23 -3.65 -5.18
C LEU A 43 -24.64 -4.06 -6.53
N HIS A 44 -25.19 -5.11 -7.13
CA HIS A 44 -24.72 -5.66 -8.40
C HIS A 44 -25.30 -4.92 -9.62
N THR A 45 -26.57 -4.52 -9.56
CA THR A 45 -27.31 -4.02 -10.70
C THR A 45 -27.48 -2.51 -10.71
N GLU A 46 -27.67 -1.89 -9.55
CA GLU A 46 -28.04 -0.47 -9.45
C GLU A 46 -26.89 0.40 -8.92
N ALA A 47 -26.14 -0.09 -7.93
CA ALA A 47 -25.02 0.64 -7.34
C ALA A 47 -23.73 0.54 -8.18
N THR A 48 -23.82 0.65 -9.50
CA THR A 48 -22.74 0.41 -10.49
C THR A 48 -21.54 1.33 -10.35
N GLU A 49 -21.68 2.50 -9.73
CA GLU A 49 -20.56 3.40 -9.42
C GLU A 49 -19.55 2.78 -8.43
N ARG A 50 -19.95 1.74 -7.71
CA ARG A 50 -19.16 1.07 -6.70
C ARG A 50 -18.51 -0.21 -7.24
N LYS A 51 -17.31 -0.09 -7.73
CA LYS A 51 -16.54 -1.23 -8.25
C LYS A 51 -16.10 -2.24 -7.17
N ASN A 52 -16.11 -1.87 -5.89
CA ASN A 52 -15.66 -2.75 -4.80
C ASN A 52 -16.45 -2.51 -3.51
N TYR A 53 -17.46 -3.33 -3.28
CA TYR A 53 -18.28 -3.33 -2.06
C TYR A 53 -17.96 -4.51 -1.12
N ARG A 54 -16.93 -5.31 -1.43
CA ARG A 54 -16.54 -6.47 -0.62
C ARG A 54 -16.26 -6.10 0.85
N SER A 55 -15.54 -5.00 1.08
CA SER A 55 -15.24 -4.53 2.43
C SER A 55 -16.50 -4.11 3.20
N ASP A 56 -17.47 -3.51 2.50
CA ASP A 56 -18.74 -3.11 3.09
C ASP A 56 -19.55 -4.34 3.53
N LEU A 57 -19.56 -5.40 2.71
CA LEU A 57 -20.24 -6.66 3.06
C LEU A 57 -19.58 -7.34 4.26
N TYR A 58 -18.24 -7.35 4.35
CA TYR A 58 -17.54 -7.89 5.53
C TYR A 58 -17.82 -7.08 6.79
N ALA A 59 -17.88 -5.75 6.67
CA ALA A 59 -18.21 -4.89 7.79
C ALA A 59 -19.66 -5.13 8.26
N LEU A 60 -20.60 -5.19 7.32
CA LEU A 60 -22.00 -5.46 7.63
C LEU A 60 -22.18 -6.85 8.29
N ARG A 61 -21.59 -7.90 7.69
CA ARG A 61 -21.62 -9.25 8.27
C ARG A 61 -21.14 -9.24 9.73
N ARG A 62 -19.96 -8.67 9.99
CA ARG A 62 -19.41 -8.60 11.35
C ARG A 62 -20.34 -7.88 12.31
N THR A 63 -20.91 -6.76 11.87
CA THR A 63 -21.86 -6.01 12.72
C THR A 63 -23.10 -6.83 13.04
N LEU A 64 -23.65 -7.55 12.06
CA LEU A 64 -24.81 -8.41 12.31
C LEU A 64 -24.47 -9.59 13.21
N GLU A 65 -23.29 -10.21 13.05
CA GLU A 65 -22.76 -11.21 13.96
C GLU A 65 -22.62 -10.67 15.39
N ASP A 66 -22.10 -9.45 15.57
CA ASP A 66 -21.94 -8.80 16.87
C ASP A 66 -23.30 -8.47 17.49
N VAL A 67 -24.27 -8.00 16.71
CA VAL A 67 -25.66 -7.76 17.14
C VAL A 67 -26.32 -9.08 17.57
N GLY A 68 -26.18 -10.14 16.75
CA GLY A 68 -26.71 -11.46 17.09
C GLY A 68 -26.14 -11.99 18.42
N ASN A 69 -24.82 -11.87 18.60
CA ASN A 69 -24.17 -12.26 19.84
C ASN A 69 -24.68 -11.47 21.06
N LEU A 70 -24.93 -10.15 20.90
CA LEU A 70 -25.43 -9.28 21.97
C LEU A 70 -26.84 -9.64 22.39
N TYR A 71 -27.69 -10.03 21.46
CA TYR A 71 -29.09 -10.36 21.71
C TYR A 71 -29.38 -11.87 21.82
N GLY A 72 -28.34 -12.72 21.69
CA GLY A 72 -28.48 -14.17 21.77
C GLY A 72 -29.13 -14.81 20.54
N ASP A 73 -29.12 -14.12 19.41
CA ASP A 73 -29.73 -14.57 18.14
C ASP A 73 -28.62 -15.05 17.16
N GLN A 74 -28.42 -16.37 17.10
CA GLN A 74 -27.42 -16.99 16.22
C GLN A 74 -27.76 -16.83 14.72
N HIS A 75 -29.04 -16.66 14.37
CA HIS A 75 -29.47 -16.49 12.99
C HIS A 75 -28.79 -15.33 12.29
N MET A 76 -28.50 -14.24 13.01
CA MET A 76 -27.83 -13.06 12.46
C MET A 76 -26.44 -13.36 11.85
N GLY A 77 -25.72 -14.35 12.38
CA GLY A 77 -24.43 -14.79 11.86
C GLY A 77 -24.55 -15.61 10.56
N GLU A 78 -25.70 -16.20 10.29
CA GLU A 78 -25.96 -17.09 9.15
C GLU A 78 -26.53 -16.37 7.92
N LEU A 79 -26.85 -15.07 8.03
CA LEU A 79 -27.45 -14.27 6.96
C LEU A 79 -26.54 -14.14 5.73
N PHE A 80 -25.22 -14.26 5.88
CA PHE A 80 -24.26 -14.19 4.79
C PHE A 80 -23.65 -15.55 4.48
N LEU A 81 -23.68 -15.93 3.21
CA LEU A 81 -23.00 -17.10 2.68
C LEU A 81 -21.61 -16.75 2.14
N SER A 82 -20.70 -17.72 2.06
CA SER A 82 -19.35 -17.50 1.54
C SER A 82 -19.32 -17.01 0.09
N ASN A 83 -20.32 -17.38 -0.72
CA ASN A 83 -20.45 -16.97 -2.12
C ASN A 83 -21.00 -15.54 -2.31
N ASP A 84 -21.51 -14.90 -1.26
CA ASP A 84 -22.01 -13.52 -1.34
C ASP A 84 -20.89 -12.49 -1.52
N PHE A 85 -19.67 -12.89 -1.18
CA PHE A 85 -18.53 -11.99 -1.23
C PHE A 85 -17.87 -12.03 -2.61
N PRO A 86 -17.84 -10.89 -3.35
CA PRO A 86 -17.20 -10.86 -4.65
C PRO A 86 -15.74 -11.29 -4.53
N SER A 87 -15.25 -11.97 -5.56
CA SER A 87 -13.84 -12.36 -5.62
C SER A 87 -12.95 -11.11 -5.52
N THR A 88 -11.81 -11.24 -4.84
CA THR A 88 -10.84 -10.13 -4.78
C THR A 88 -10.26 -9.92 -6.18
N PRO A 89 -10.46 -8.75 -6.81
CA PRO A 89 -9.82 -8.47 -8.08
C PRO A 89 -8.30 -8.62 -7.93
N ARG A 90 -7.66 -9.31 -8.88
CA ARG A 90 -6.20 -9.39 -8.92
C ARG A 90 -5.65 -8.09 -9.49
N TYR A 91 -5.48 -7.08 -8.65
CA TYR A 91 -4.85 -5.84 -9.06
C TYR A 91 -3.34 -6.04 -9.21
N LEU A 92 -2.80 -5.64 -10.35
CA LEU A 92 -1.37 -5.36 -10.44
C LEU A 92 -1.12 -4.03 -9.69
N PHE A 93 -0.15 -4.02 -8.80
CA PHE A 93 0.23 -2.78 -8.14
C PHE A 93 0.74 -1.78 -9.17
N LYS A 94 0.26 -0.54 -9.09
CA LYS A 94 0.87 0.54 -9.84
C LYS A 94 2.27 0.79 -9.27
N VAL A 95 3.23 0.92 -10.16
CA VAL A 95 4.60 1.37 -9.87
C VAL A 95 4.93 2.53 -10.80
N TYR A 96 5.78 3.43 -10.35
CA TYR A 96 6.34 4.44 -11.22
C TYR A 96 7.48 3.84 -12.03
N SER A 97 7.62 4.29 -13.28
CA SER A 97 8.83 4.07 -14.06
C SER A 97 9.99 4.91 -13.50
N ASP A 98 11.22 4.54 -13.84
CA ASP A 98 12.39 5.35 -13.47
C ASP A 98 12.32 6.77 -14.08
N ALA A 99 11.71 6.92 -15.25
CA ALA A 99 11.48 8.20 -15.89
C ALA A 99 10.45 9.05 -15.12
N GLU A 100 9.34 8.45 -14.68
CA GLU A 100 8.34 9.12 -13.85
C GLU A 100 8.91 9.58 -12.51
N ILE A 101 9.70 8.72 -11.83
CA ILE A 101 10.40 9.09 -10.59
C ILE A 101 11.37 10.25 -10.82
N LYS A 102 12.14 10.22 -11.91
CA LYS A 102 13.08 11.31 -12.25
C LYS A 102 12.33 12.62 -12.50
N ARG A 103 11.22 12.60 -13.25
CA ARG A 103 10.40 13.79 -13.49
C ARG A 103 9.85 14.36 -12.18
N LEU A 104 9.30 13.52 -11.31
CA LEU A 104 8.79 13.95 -10.02
C LEU A 104 9.91 14.54 -9.14
N ASN A 105 11.03 13.83 -9.01
CA ASN A 105 12.14 14.23 -8.14
C ASN A 105 12.85 15.51 -8.60
N LYS A 106 12.78 15.85 -9.90
CA LYS A 106 13.32 17.12 -10.42
C LYS A 106 12.63 18.34 -9.79
N HIS A 107 11.35 18.22 -9.42
CA HIS A 107 10.54 19.33 -8.90
C HIS A 107 10.29 19.24 -7.38
N ILE A 108 10.76 18.18 -6.71
CA ILE A 108 10.47 17.96 -5.29
C ILE A 108 10.98 19.09 -4.40
N PHE A 109 12.04 19.79 -4.83
CA PHE A 109 12.66 20.91 -4.09
C PHE A 109 11.83 22.19 -4.11
N LEU A 110 10.76 22.24 -4.89
CA LEU A 110 9.81 23.37 -4.90
C LEU A 110 8.84 23.34 -3.69
N MET A 111 8.82 22.23 -2.97
CA MET A 111 8.00 22.09 -1.76
C MET A 111 8.75 22.55 -0.51
N ASP A 112 8.03 22.56 0.62
CA ASP A 112 8.64 22.77 1.93
C ASP A 112 9.81 21.80 2.16
N GLU A 113 10.93 22.32 2.65
CA GLU A 113 12.19 21.60 2.78
C GLU A 113 12.06 20.33 3.63
N GLN A 114 11.28 20.38 4.73
CA GLN A 114 11.10 19.23 5.60
C GLN A 114 10.17 18.18 4.97
N ILE A 115 9.22 18.60 4.14
CA ILE A 115 8.39 17.71 3.34
C ILE A 115 9.22 17.03 2.24
N CYS A 116 10.12 17.76 1.58
CA CYS A 116 11.08 17.19 0.64
C CYS A 116 11.91 16.08 1.29
N ARG A 117 12.50 16.37 2.46
CA ARG A 117 13.29 15.37 3.21
C ARG A 117 12.43 14.14 3.56
N ALA A 118 11.23 14.36 4.08
CA ALA A 118 10.31 13.25 4.40
C ALA A 118 10.01 12.36 3.19
N LEU A 119 9.78 12.98 2.02
CA LEU A 119 9.43 12.25 0.80
C LEU A 119 10.63 11.48 0.23
N VAL A 120 11.82 12.07 0.22
CA VAL A 120 13.05 11.39 -0.21
C VAL A 120 13.37 10.21 0.73
N ILE A 121 13.31 10.42 2.04
CA ILE A 121 13.51 9.36 3.04
C ILE A 121 12.47 8.25 2.84
N HIS A 122 11.22 8.60 2.60
CA HIS A 122 10.15 7.64 2.32
C HIS A 122 10.43 6.78 1.08
N GLN A 123 10.89 7.39 -0.02
CA GLN A 123 11.27 6.68 -1.24
C GLN A 123 12.43 5.71 -0.98
N MET A 124 13.48 6.15 -0.27
CA MET A 124 14.67 5.35 0.02
C MET A 124 14.40 4.22 1.01
N LEU A 125 13.49 4.41 1.94
CA LEU A 125 13.15 3.39 2.94
C LEU A 125 12.09 2.40 2.46
N GLY A 126 11.21 2.74 1.52
CA GLY A 126 10.08 1.91 1.10
C GLY A 126 9.10 1.57 2.22
N THR A 127 9.05 2.37 3.29
CA THR A 127 8.16 2.23 4.45
C THR A 127 6.71 2.59 4.08
N ARG A 128 5.76 2.41 4.99
CA ARG A 128 4.46 3.11 4.87
C ARG A 128 4.68 4.59 5.19
N ILE A 129 3.89 5.48 4.57
CA ILE A 129 4.05 6.91 4.82
C ILE A 129 3.84 7.26 6.31
N SER A 130 2.90 6.61 6.98
CA SER A 130 2.69 6.76 8.42
C SER A 130 3.96 6.45 9.22
N ASP A 131 4.69 5.39 8.85
CA ASP A 131 5.88 4.95 9.55
C ASP A 131 7.06 5.92 9.31
N THR A 132 7.14 6.53 8.11
CA THR A 132 8.11 7.60 7.83
C THR A 132 7.81 8.86 8.63
N LEU A 133 6.55 9.30 8.66
CA LEU A 133 6.16 10.54 9.32
C LEU A 133 6.23 10.45 10.86
N THR A 134 6.21 9.25 11.41
CA THR A 134 6.34 8.99 12.85
C THR A 134 7.76 8.57 13.27
N LEU A 135 8.77 8.75 12.41
CA LEU A 135 10.16 8.53 12.79
C LEU A 135 10.54 9.42 13.97
N LYS A 136 11.25 8.83 14.94
CA LYS A 136 11.69 9.52 16.15
C LYS A 136 13.12 10.05 15.99
N PRO A 137 13.52 11.09 16.71
CA PRO A 137 14.88 11.63 16.67
C PRO A 137 15.97 10.61 17.04
N ASP A 138 15.65 9.61 17.85
CA ASP A 138 16.55 8.53 18.28
C ASP A 138 16.52 7.28 17.35
N CYS A 139 15.97 7.42 16.13
CA CYS A 139 15.80 6.27 15.22
C CYS A 139 17.12 5.73 14.64
N LEU A 140 18.20 6.49 14.65
CA LEU A 140 19.48 6.10 14.08
C LEU A 140 20.41 5.46 15.11
N THR A 141 21.06 4.35 14.73
CA THR A 141 22.09 3.69 15.52
C THR A 141 23.28 3.31 14.62
N ILE A 142 24.48 3.24 15.21
CA ILE A 142 25.68 2.79 14.52
C ILE A 142 26.09 1.43 15.09
N LYS A 143 26.23 0.42 14.22
CA LYS A 143 26.69 -0.91 14.57
C LYS A 143 27.78 -1.33 13.58
N LYS A 144 29.00 -1.65 14.06
CA LYS A 144 30.11 -2.06 13.21
C LYS A 144 30.32 -1.11 12.01
N GLU A 145 30.42 0.18 12.29
CA GLU A 145 30.64 1.26 11.31
C GLU A 145 29.53 1.43 10.25
N ARG A 146 28.36 0.84 10.47
CA ARG A 146 27.22 0.96 9.57
C ARG A 146 26.05 1.62 10.29
N TYR A 147 25.35 2.49 9.59
CA TYR A 147 24.11 3.09 10.08
C TYR A 147 22.95 2.10 9.95
N PHE A 148 22.15 2.07 11.01
CA PHE A 148 20.87 1.35 11.05
C PHE A 148 19.77 2.32 11.44
N ILE A 149 18.61 2.15 10.82
CA ILE A 149 17.41 2.88 11.20
C ILE A 149 16.42 1.92 11.88
N ARG A 150 15.93 2.34 13.06
CA ARG A 150 14.82 1.70 13.76
C ARG A 150 13.51 2.33 13.31
N ILE A 151 12.56 1.50 12.88
CA ILE A 151 11.25 1.90 12.40
C ILE A 151 10.20 1.27 13.31
N ASP A 152 9.50 2.13 14.06
CA ASP A 152 8.38 1.74 14.93
C ASP A 152 7.10 1.81 14.10
N GLN A 153 6.63 0.68 13.57
CA GLN A 153 5.43 0.67 12.73
C GLN A 153 4.18 0.96 13.53
N VAL A 154 3.37 1.88 13.05
CA VAL A 154 2.09 2.28 13.69
C VAL A 154 1.12 1.11 13.84
N LYS A 155 1.17 0.12 12.93
CA LYS A 155 0.20 -0.99 12.85
C LYS A 155 0.77 -2.38 13.15
N SER A 156 2.07 -2.51 13.42
CA SER A 156 2.69 -3.84 13.44
C SER A 156 3.82 -3.95 14.46
N VAL A 157 5.03 -4.13 13.98
CA VAL A 157 6.22 -4.44 14.80
C VAL A 157 7.32 -3.40 14.56
N THR A 158 8.18 -3.22 15.56
CA THR A 158 9.43 -2.49 15.39
C THR A 158 10.44 -3.37 14.66
N TYR A 159 11.14 -2.80 13.69
CA TYR A 159 12.23 -3.47 13.00
C TYR A 159 13.36 -2.50 12.67
N GLU A 160 14.55 -3.05 12.45
CA GLU A 160 15.73 -2.29 12.06
C GLU A 160 16.21 -2.74 10.68
N LYS A 161 16.77 -1.80 9.93
CA LYS A 161 17.48 -2.09 8.69
C LYS A 161 18.70 -1.21 8.51
N ALA A 162 19.72 -1.75 7.83
CA ALA A 162 20.90 -0.97 7.44
C ALA A 162 20.52 0.07 6.38
N ILE A 163 21.14 1.24 6.46
CA ILE A 163 20.99 2.34 5.51
C ILE A 163 22.37 2.87 5.08
N SER A 164 22.41 3.59 3.95
CA SER A 164 23.63 4.25 3.49
C SER A 164 23.99 5.45 4.36
N ASN A 165 25.25 5.88 4.27
CA ASN A 165 25.73 7.07 4.97
C ASN A 165 24.99 8.32 4.50
N GLU A 166 24.70 8.44 3.19
CA GLU A 166 24.00 9.57 2.58
C GLU A 166 22.57 9.69 3.13
N LEU A 167 21.88 8.54 3.24
CA LEU A 167 20.52 8.54 3.82
C LEU A 167 20.55 8.88 5.31
N ALA A 168 21.55 8.39 6.06
CA ALA A 168 21.72 8.75 7.46
C ALA A 168 21.97 10.25 7.62
N GLN A 169 22.83 10.87 6.79
CA GLN A 169 23.08 12.32 6.81
C GLN A 169 21.79 13.13 6.49
N LEU A 170 20.98 12.67 5.54
CA LEU A 170 19.71 13.32 5.25
C LEU A 170 18.75 13.28 6.45
N ILE A 171 18.72 12.14 7.16
CA ILE A 171 17.90 11.98 8.37
C ILE A 171 18.44 12.88 9.50
N PHE A 172 19.78 12.97 9.71
CA PHE A 172 20.36 13.90 10.67
C PHE A 172 19.98 15.35 10.39
N LYS A 173 20.08 15.79 9.13
CA LYS A 173 19.63 17.14 8.73
C LYS A 173 18.13 17.37 9.03
N ALA A 174 17.31 16.37 8.85
CA ALA A 174 15.90 16.48 9.20
C ALA A 174 15.67 16.60 10.72
N ILE A 175 16.46 15.90 11.53
CA ILE A 175 16.44 15.96 12.99
C ILE A 175 16.90 17.36 13.46
N GLU A 176 18.04 17.83 12.96
CA GLU A 176 18.60 19.14 13.30
C GLU A 176 17.64 20.28 12.98
N TYR A 177 17.07 20.28 11.75
CA TYR A 177 16.06 21.27 11.36
C TYR A 177 14.89 21.34 12.34
N THR A 178 14.38 20.17 12.74
CA THR A 178 13.23 20.11 13.64
C THR A 178 13.61 20.58 15.05
N LYS A 179 14.80 20.19 15.52
CA LYS A 179 15.31 20.57 16.83
C LYS A 179 15.58 22.07 16.91
N GLU A 180 16.18 22.67 15.88
CA GLU A 180 16.42 24.12 15.81
C GLU A 180 15.13 24.93 15.81
N LYS A 181 14.11 24.45 15.09
CA LYS A 181 12.87 25.18 14.88
C LYS A 181 11.85 25.05 16.01
N TYR A 182 11.76 23.84 16.59
CA TYR A 182 10.70 23.46 17.53
C TYR A 182 11.22 22.93 18.88
N GLY A 183 12.55 22.81 19.05
CA GLY A 183 13.14 22.19 20.23
C GLY A 183 13.03 20.67 20.24
N GLU A 184 12.97 20.09 21.43
CA GLU A 184 12.84 18.63 21.57
C GLU A 184 11.40 18.20 21.22
N THR A 185 11.28 17.33 20.24
CA THR A 185 10.00 16.82 19.74
C THR A 185 9.96 15.29 19.75
N LYS A 186 8.75 14.74 19.75
CA LYS A 186 8.55 13.28 19.70
C LYS A 186 8.87 12.69 18.32
N TYR A 187 8.70 13.46 17.25
CA TYR A 187 8.86 13.02 15.87
C TYR A 187 9.82 13.95 15.12
N ILE A 188 10.45 13.42 14.06
CA ILE A 188 11.31 14.24 13.17
C ILE A 188 10.46 15.15 12.30
N PHE A 189 9.31 14.67 11.83
CA PHE A 189 8.42 15.37 10.90
C PHE A 189 7.17 15.84 11.64
N VAL A 190 7.21 17.04 12.16
CA VAL A 190 6.12 17.59 12.99
C VAL A 190 5.27 18.60 12.26
N SER A 191 3.99 18.67 12.63
CA SER A 191 3.07 19.68 12.10
C SER A 191 3.54 21.08 12.49
N LYS A 192 3.41 22.05 11.57
CA LYS A 192 3.74 23.46 11.83
C LYS A 192 2.79 24.07 12.86
N ASP A 193 1.53 23.65 12.86
CA ASP A 193 0.49 24.19 13.73
C ASP A 193 0.52 23.56 15.13
N ASP A 194 0.99 22.31 15.24
CA ASP A 194 1.08 21.59 16.51
C ASP A 194 2.29 20.65 16.49
N PRO A 195 3.48 21.09 16.97
CA PRO A 195 4.71 20.28 16.95
C PRO A 195 4.68 19.02 17.82
N THR A 196 3.63 18.81 18.62
CA THR A 196 3.43 17.56 19.35
C THR A 196 2.91 16.42 18.46
N LYS A 197 2.42 16.76 17.28
CA LYS A 197 1.86 15.82 16.29
C LYS A 197 2.74 15.70 15.05
N PRO A 198 2.80 14.50 14.44
CA PRO A 198 3.50 14.34 13.17
C PRO A 198 2.74 15.05 12.04
N TYR A 199 3.41 15.28 10.92
CA TYR A 199 2.74 15.72 9.68
C TYR A 199 1.55 14.81 9.35
N GLN A 200 0.47 15.42 8.90
CA GLN A 200 -0.66 14.69 8.37
C GLN A 200 -0.44 14.36 6.89
N TYR A 201 -0.72 13.13 6.51
CA TYR A 201 -0.57 12.68 5.12
C TYR A 201 -1.32 13.55 4.11
N GLY A 202 -2.54 13.97 4.43
CA GLY A 202 -3.36 14.82 3.55
C GLY A 202 -2.69 16.15 3.20
N MET A 203 -1.95 16.75 4.14
CA MET A 203 -1.20 18.00 3.90
C MET A 203 -0.08 17.76 2.88
N ILE A 204 0.70 16.69 3.04
CA ILE A 204 1.77 16.31 2.12
C ILE A 204 1.20 16.01 0.74
N GLN A 205 0.13 15.23 0.68
CA GLN A 205 -0.53 14.88 -0.57
C GLN A 205 -1.01 16.12 -1.32
N ASN A 206 -1.61 17.08 -0.63
CA ASN A 206 -2.08 18.32 -1.25
C ASN A 206 -0.92 19.13 -1.84
N GLN A 207 0.20 19.29 -1.12
CA GLN A 207 1.37 20.02 -1.64
C GLN A 207 1.95 19.35 -2.87
N ILE A 208 2.11 18.01 -2.86
CA ILE A 208 2.63 17.27 -4.00
C ILE A 208 1.67 17.35 -5.19
N MET A 209 0.37 17.19 -4.98
CA MET A 209 -0.61 17.30 -6.06
C MET A 209 -0.68 18.72 -6.65
N THR A 210 -0.46 19.75 -5.83
CA THR A 210 -0.36 21.13 -6.29
C THR A 210 0.88 21.32 -7.14
N MET A 211 2.05 20.86 -6.69
CA MET A 211 3.30 20.89 -7.45
C MET A 211 3.17 20.14 -8.79
N ILE A 212 2.59 18.93 -8.78
CA ILE A 212 2.38 18.14 -10.00
C ILE A 212 1.55 18.91 -11.03
N ARG A 213 0.50 19.62 -10.59
CA ARG A 213 -0.35 20.44 -11.48
C ARG A 213 0.36 21.70 -11.97
N GLN A 214 1.09 22.38 -11.10
CA GLN A 214 1.79 23.64 -11.44
C GLN A 214 2.93 23.39 -12.43
N GLU A 215 3.67 22.30 -12.24
CA GLU A 215 4.81 21.93 -13.07
C GLU A 215 4.44 21.00 -14.23
N ASP A 216 3.14 20.74 -14.44
CA ASP A 216 2.60 19.84 -15.47
C ASP A 216 3.34 18.49 -15.55
N ILE A 217 3.59 17.87 -14.39
CA ILE A 217 4.32 16.60 -14.33
C ILE A 217 3.43 15.48 -14.85
N ARG A 218 3.83 14.87 -15.98
CA ARG A 218 3.05 13.83 -16.66
C ARG A 218 3.64 12.44 -16.47
N ASP A 219 2.78 11.42 -16.49
CA ASP A 219 3.17 10.02 -16.54
C ASP A 219 3.66 9.61 -17.95
N ASP A 220 4.05 8.36 -18.13
CA ASP A 220 4.57 7.87 -19.42
C ASP A 220 3.50 7.78 -20.51
N ASN A 221 2.21 7.89 -20.16
CA ASN A 221 1.08 7.95 -21.11
C ASN A 221 0.71 9.40 -21.49
N GLY A 222 1.39 10.40 -20.92
CA GLY A 222 1.07 11.81 -21.14
C GLY A 222 -0.06 12.36 -20.26
N GLU A 223 -0.61 11.55 -19.37
CA GLU A 223 -1.60 11.97 -18.38
C GLU A 223 -0.92 12.64 -17.18
N LEU A 224 -1.65 13.50 -16.46
CA LEU A 224 -1.14 14.09 -15.23
C LEU A 224 -0.73 13.01 -14.22
N LEU A 225 0.48 13.10 -13.68
CA LEU A 225 1.02 12.07 -12.79
C LEU A 225 0.12 11.86 -11.57
N LYS A 226 -0.39 10.65 -11.41
CA LYS A 226 -1.23 10.27 -10.26
C LYS A 226 -0.35 9.91 -9.08
N PHE A 227 -0.31 10.80 -8.10
CA PHE A 227 0.52 10.61 -6.92
C PHE A 227 -0.09 9.62 -5.92
N GLY A 228 0.78 8.76 -5.36
CA GLY A 228 0.45 7.86 -4.27
C GLY A 228 1.70 7.40 -3.52
N THR A 229 1.78 7.68 -2.23
CA THR A 229 2.94 7.28 -1.40
C THR A 229 3.15 5.77 -1.36
N HIS A 230 2.06 5.00 -1.42
CA HIS A 230 2.17 3.53 -1.43
C HIS A 230 2.84 3.00 -2.71
N ILE A 231 2.79 3.77 -3.80
CA ILE A 231 3.46 3.44 -5.06
C ILE A 231 4.99 3.39 -4.87
N PHE A 232 5.58 4.31 -4.10
CA PHE A 232 7.03 4.26 -3.79
C PHE A 232 7.44 2.98 -3.08
N ARG A 233 6.61 2.51 -2.17
CA ARG A 233 6.84 1.22 -1.49
C ARG A 233 6.76 0.06 -2.48
N HIS A 234 5.84 0.12 -3.45
CA HIS A 234 5.78 -0.87 -4.53
C HIS A 234 7.01 -0.80 -5.44
N CYS A 235 7.48 0.41 -5.79
CA CYS A 235 8.73 0.60 -6.53
C CYS A 235 9.93 0.02 -5.77
N TYR A 236 10.03 0.27 -4.47
CA TYR A 236 11.08 -0.29 -3.63
C TYR A 236 11.02 -1.82 -3.59
N GLY A 237 9.84 -2.40 -3.35
CA GLY A 237 9.63 -3.86 -3.37
C GLY A 237 9.96 -4.48 -4.73
N LYS A 238 9.53 -3.85 -5.83
CA LYS A 238 9.86 -4.27 -7.19
C LYS A 238 11.39 -4.27 -7.43
N LYS A 239 12.09 -3.19 -7.04
CA LYS A 239 13.56 -3.14 -7.17
C LYS A 239 14.25 -4.26 -6.41
N LEU A 240 13.81 -4.58 -5.19
CA LEU A 240 14.37 -5.71 -4.43
C LEU A 240 14.15 -7.05 -5.16
N THR A 241 12.98 -7.26 -5.77
CA THR A 241 12.73 -8.48 -6.55
C THR A 241 13.55 -8.54 -7.83
N GLU A 242 13.77 -7.43 -8.52
CA GLU A 242 14.64 -7.33 -9.70
C GLU A 242 16.12 -7.55 -9.38
N MET A 243 16.52 -7.31 -8.13
CA MET A 243 17.86 -7.61 -7.60
C MET A 243 17.96 -9.05 -7.04
N HIS A 244 16.96 -9.90 -7.28
CA HIS A 244 16.91 -11.30 -6.83
C HIS A 244 17.05 -11.48 -5.30
N VAL A 245 16.61 -10.49 -4.53
CA VAL A 245 16.59 -10.57 -3.07
C VAL A 245 15.57 -11.62 -2.63
N ASP A 246 15.93 -12.42 -1.64
CA ASP A 246 15.08 -13.46 -1.06
C ASP A 246 13.77 -12.92 -0.48
N ASP A 247 12.66 -13.65 -0.65
CA ASP A 247 11.32 -13.23 -0.26
C ASP A 247 11.20 -12.92 1.24
N TRP A 248 11.89 -13.70 2.08
CA TRP A 248 11.90 -13.45 3.51
C TRP A 248 12.62 -12.13 3.85
N LEU A 249 13.74 -11.87 3.17
CA LEU A 249 14.48 -10.63 3.34
C LEU A 249 13.71 -9.42 2.81
N ILE A 250 13.02 -9.55 1.66
CA ILE A 250 12.10 -8.51 1.13
C ILE A 250 11.00 -8.22 2.16
N ALA A 251 10.35 -9.25 2.69
CA ALA A 251 9.32 -9.09 3.71
C ALA A 251 9.88 -8.35 4.94
N LYS A 252 11.05 -8.72 5.42
CA LYS A 252 11.72 -8.08 6.55
C LYS A 252 12.08 -6.61 6.27
N LEU A 253 12.66 -6.30 5.11
CA LEU A 253 13.03 -4.93 4.70
C LEU A 253 11.80 -4.01 4.55
N LEU A 254 10.66 -4.58 4.19
CA LEU A 254 9.39 -3.88 4.12
C LEU A 254 8.62 -3.88 5.45
N GLY A 255 9.09 -4.59 6.49
CA GLY A 255 8.40 -4.73 7.77
C GLY A 255 7.07 -5.48 7.64
N HIS A 256 7.01 -6.52 6.80
CA HIS A 256 5.90 -7.46 6.73
C HIS A 256 6.08 -8.56 7.77
N LYS A 257 4.99 -9.04 8.35
CA LYS A 257 5.00 -10.18 9.28
C LYS A 257 5.19 -11.51 8.55
N THR A 258 4.77 -11.59 7.28
CA THR A 258 4.79 -12.79 6.44
C THR A 258 5.24 -12.45 5.03
N THR A 259 5.63 -13.45 4.25
CA THR A 259 6.01 -13.30 2.85
C THR A 259 4.82 -13.24 1.89
N GLN A 260 3.59 -13.40 2.36
CA GLN A 260 2.38 -13.49 1.51
C GLN A 260 2.16 -12.33 0.53
N SER A 261 2.68 -11.14 0.83
CA SER A 261 2.59 -9.98 -0.05
C SER A 261 3.76 -9.86 -1.04
N VAL A 262 4.85 -10.60 -0.86
CA VAL A 262 6.03 -10.52 -1.72
C VAL A 262 5.76 -11.01 -3.14
N PRO A 263 5.02 -12.12 -3.39
CA PRO A 263 4.69 -12.57 -4.73
C PRO A 263 4.00 -11.52 -5.61
N TYR A 264 3.34 -10.52 -5.00
CA TYR A 264 2.74 -9.42 -5.77
C TYR A 264 3.81 -8.53 -6.43
N TYR A 265 4.96 -8.31 -5.78
CA TYR A 265 6.07 -7.54 -6.35
C TYR A 265 6.75 -8.30 -7.48
N ARG A 266 6.86 -9.63 -7.39
CA ARG A 266 7.44 -10.49 -8.43
C ARG A 266 6.60 -10.52 -9.70
N ARG A 267 5.28 -10.40 -9.60
CA ARG A 267 4.36 -10.41 -10.75
C ARG A 267 4.50 -9.19 -11.68
N ILE A 268 5.13 -8.12 -11.21
CA ILE A 268 5.27 -6.87 -11.98
C ILE A 268 6.40 -6.98 -13.03
N GLY A 269 7.28 -7.97 -12.97
CA GLY A 269 8.50 -8.01 -13.76
C GLY A 269 8.63 -9.19 -14.73
N ASN A 270 8.20 -9.05 -16.01
CA ASN A 270 8.58 -9.99 -17.08
C ASN A 270 10.11 -10.07 -17.27
N LYS A 271 10.84 -8.98 -16.99
CA LYS A 271 12.30 -8.91 -17.06
C LYS A 271 12.96 -9.89 -16.08
N MET A 272 12.45 -10.00 -14.85
CA MET A 272 12.98 -10.90 -13.84
C MET A 272 12.85 -12.37 -14.27
N MET A 273 11.70 -12.76 -14.84
CA MET A 273 11.50 -14.11 -15.37
C MET A 273 12.52 -14.40 -16.49
N ALA A 274 12.75 -13.42 -17.38
CA ALA A 274 13.72 -13.55 -18.46
C ALA A 274 15.17 -13.67 -17.93
N ASP A 275 15.52 -12.95 -16.87
CA ASP A 275 16.86 -12.98 -16.29
C ASP A 275 17.10 -14.27 -15.49
N GLU A 276 16.14 -14.68 -14.65
CA GLU A 276 16.23 -15.92 -13.85
C GLU A 276 16.28 -17.17 -14.72
N THR A 277 15.62 -17.18 -15.86
CA THR A 277 15.60 -18.32 -16.78
C THR A 277 16.70 -18.28 -17.83
N ARG A 278 17.57 -17.26 -17.85
CA ARG A 278 18.61 -17.11 -18.88
C ARG A 278 19.51 -18.33 -18.98
N ASN A 279 20.06 -18.81 -17.86
CA ASN A 279 20.96 -19.96 -17.85
C ASN A 279 20.24 -21.24 -18.28
N VAL A 280 18.99 -21.43 -17.82
CA VAL A 280 18.18 -22.57 -18.23
C VAL A 280 17.91 -22.51 -19.73
N ARG A 281 17.58 -21.34 -20.29
CA ARG A 281 17.37 -21.19 -21.74
C ARG A 281 18.64 -21.49 -22.52
N ILE A 282 19.81 -21.00 -22.08
CA ILE A 282 21.09 -21.30 -22.73
C ILE A 282 21.35 -22.82 -22.76
N GLU A 283 21.09 -23.51 -21.67
CA GLU A 283 21.28 -24.96 -21.63
C GLU A 283 20.22 -25.69 -22.53
N MET A 284 18.98 -25.23 -22.52
CA MET A 284 17.94 -25.78 -23.40
C MET A 284 18.24 -25.50 -24.87
N ASP A 285 18.77 -24.32 -25.20
CA ASP A 285 19.19 -23.98 -26.58
C ASP A 285 20.33 -24.87 -27.06
N LYS A 286 21.30 -25.24 -26.18
CA LYS A 286 22.36 -26.22 -26.54
C LYS A 286 21.76 -27.61 -26.87
N ILE A 287 20.86 -28.10 -26.02
CA ILE A 287 20.16 -29.37 -26.25
C ILE A 287 19.38 -29.30 -27.56
N LEU A 288 18.68 -28.18 -27.81
CA LEU A 288 17.94 -27.99 -29.05
C LEU A 288 18.86 -28.04 -30.28
N LEU A 289 19.99 -27.36 -30.23
CA LEU A 289 20.98 -27.38 -31.32
C LEU A 289 21.53 -28.78 -31.56
N GLU A 290 21.85 -29.57 -30.53
CA GLU A 290 22.29 -30.96 -30.63
C GLU A 290 21.22 -31.82 -31.29
N ILE A 291 19.92 -31.58 -31.00
CA ILE A 291 18.82 -32.28 -31.62
C ILE A 291 18.66 -31.90 -33.10
N LEU A 292 18.79 -30.61 -33.42
CA LEU A 292 18.63 -30.07 -34.76
C LEU A 292 19.79 -30.44 -35.70
N GLU A 293 21.03 -30.61 -35.17
CA GLU A 293 22.15 -31.15 -35.95
C GLU A 293 21.88 -32.55 -36.55
N GLY A 294 20.95 -33.29 -36.00
CA GLY A 294 20.50 -34.60 -36.52
C GLY A 294 19.34 -34.53 -37.53
N TRP A 295 18.86 -33.32 -37.89
CA TRP A 295 17.73 -33.10 -38.78
C TRP A 295 18.19 -32.41 -40.06
N ASP A 296 18.17 -33.17 -41.19
CA ASP A 296 18.65 -32.73 -42.51
C ASP A 296 17.88 -31.50 -43.09
N ASP A 297 16.69 -31.20 -42.56
CA ASP A 297 15.82 -30.13 -43.06
C ASP A 297 15.94 -28.79 -42.28
N PHE A 298 16.85 -28.66 -41.31
CA PHE A 298 17.04 -27.45 -40.52
C PHE A 298 18.38 -26.76 -40.85
N GLU A 299 18.35 -25.76 -41.77
CA GLU A 299 19.46 -24.81 -41.92
C GLU A 299 19.29 -23.71 -40.87
N ILE A 300 20.28 -23.55 -39.96
CA ILE A 300 20.35 -22.48 -38.94
C ILE A 300 21.16 -21.32 -39.50
#